data_2fe37b9eb6b4aa3f1862fea66f2b6d9a
#
_entry.id   2fe37b9eb6b4aa3f1862fea66f2b6d9a
#
_cell.length_a   1.000
_cell.length_b   1.000
_cell.length_c   1.000
_cell.angle_alpha   90.00
_cell.angle_beta   90.00
_cell.angle_gamma   90.00
#
_symmetry.space_group_name_H-M   'P 1'
#
loop_
_entity.id
_entity.type
_entity.pdbx_description
1 polymer ?
#
loop_
_entity_poly.entity_id
_entity_poly.type
_entity_poly.pdbx_seq_one_letter_code
_entity_poly.pdbx_strand_id
1 'polypeptide(L)'
;ALRGGLTVGVGFIGLNLAVGLIGTYLAPAVQEMADRFHLSLTTVDVGWPAAAAIAMGTTIGLIIIPIGLIVNIIMLLTNTTQTIDVDIWNYWHFAFTGSLVAIVTDNLAYGIIAAVINIIIVFVIADYTAPKAEEVLGMPGVSLPHGFTAAFVPFAIVVNWIIDKIPGVNKIDINIEKLQKKFGVFGEPIIIGTVLGLVIGVLAGYPLKDILTCGIYLGAALVLIPKMAALLMEGLMPISEAAQGFISKRFSNRGKIYIGLDSAVGVGHPVTLTVSLILVPVAVFLAVILPGNTVLPMTDLSVLPYMFVLIVPLVGGNGFRAIITGIVALIGGLYISTDLAAVTTSVAHTVDAATYDGVTKISSICDGANPLTWLIYRAGNLSIIALVVVGIVALALAFLNRQRIIKAAHAEEK
;
A
#
# COMPACT_ATOMS: atom_id res chain seq x y z
N ALA A 1 -14.01 23.60 9.34
CA ALA A 1 -13.90 23.07 7.98
C ALA A 1 -12.69 23.66 7.22
N LEU A 2 -12.63 24.99 6.96
CA LEU A 2 -11.54 25.60 6.17
C LEU A 2 -10.15 25.33 6.76
N ARG A 3 -9.96 25.59 8.08
CA ARG A 3 -8.69 25.32 8.75
C ARG A 3 -8.30 23.83 8.65
N GLY A 4 -9.24 22.92 8.90
CA GLY A 4 -8.99 21.49 8.77
C GLY A 4 -8.56 21.09 7.34
N GLY A 5 -9.27 21.59 6.31
CA GLY A 5 -8.89 21.34 4.92
C GLY A 5 -7.50 21.87 4.55
N LEU A 6 -7.15 23.09 5.02
CA LEU A 6 -5.80 23.65 4.81
C LEU A 6 -4.73 22.84 5.54
N THR A 7 -5.00 22.40 6.78
CA THR A 7 -4.08 21.56 7.55
C THR A 7 -3.85 20.20 6.86
N VAL A 8 -4.91 19.58 6.31
CA VAL A 8 -4.80 18.36 5.47
C VAL A 8 -3.91 18.62 4.27
N GLY A 9 -4.15 19.69 3.50
CA GLY A 9 -3.35 20.03 2.34
C GLY A 9 -1.87 20.21 2.66
N VAL A 10 -1.55 20.95 3.75
CA VAL A 10 -0.16 21.15 4.21
C VAL A 10 0.46 19.83 4.67
N GLY A 11 -0.29 19.01 5.43
CA GLY A 11 0.18 17.69 5.88
C GLY A 11 0.49 16.76 4.71
N PHE A 12 -0.37 16.74 3.69
CA PHE A 12 -0.20 15.92 2.49
C PHE A 12 1.02 16.35 1.66
N ILE A 13 1.16 17.65 1.40
CA ILE A 13 2.34 18.20 0.71
C ILE A 13 3.62 17.89 1.50
N GLY A 14 3.61 18.14 2.83
CA GLY A 14 4.75 17.87 3.69
C GLY A 14 5.13 16.38 3.73
N LEU A 15 4.14 15.48 3.74
CA LEU A 15 4.36 14.03 3.67
C LEU A 15 5.02 13.64 2.35
N ASN A 16 4.50 14.13 1.23
CA ASN A 16 5.07 13.86 -0.09
C ASN A 16 6.52 14.38 -0.22
N LEU A 17 6.80 15.57 0.30
CA LEU A 17 8.17 16.09 0.33
C LEU A 17 9.10 15.20 1.17
N ALA A 18 8.64 14.76 2.35
CA ALA A 18 9.44 13.90 3.22
C ALA A 18 9.68 12.50 2.63
N VAL A 19 8.67 11.89 2.00
CA VAL A 19 8.80 10.63 1.25
C VAL A 19 9.71 10.83 0.03
N GLY A 20 9.59 11.97 -0.65
CA GLY A 20 10.46 12.35 -1.77
C GLY A 20 11.94 12.40 -1.43
N LEU A 21 12.33 12.67 -0.16
CA LEU A 21 13.72 12.59 0.28
C LEU A 21 14.29 11.16 0.12
N ILE A 22 13.48 10.14 0.41
CA ILE A 22 13.88 8.74 0.22
C ILE A 22 14.13 8.49 -1.28
N GLY A 23 13.19 8.86 -2.15
CA GLY A 23 13.35 8.73 -3.60
C GLY A 23 14.56 9.47 -4.15
N THR A 24 14.81 10.70 -3.66
CA THR A 24 15.90 11.55 -4.18
C THR A 24 17.30 11.08 -3.74
N TYR A 25 17.44 10.60 -2.50
CA TYR A 25 18.77 10.30 -1.94
C TYR A 25 19.04 8.81 -1.77
N LEU A 26 18.00 7.98 -1.59
CA LEU A 26 18.16 6.54 -1.45
C LEU A 26 18.17 5.84 -2.81
N ALA A 27 17.26 6.17 -3.71
CA ALA A 27 17.17 5.48 -5.00
C ALA A 27 18.46 5.57 -5.83
N PRO A 28 19.13 6.72 -5.98
CA PRO A 28 20.43 6.79 -6.67
C PRO A 28 21.53 5.95 -5.99
N ALA A 29 21.57 5.95 -4.65
CA ALA A 29 22.54 5.16 -3.91
C ALA A 29 22.34 3.67 -4.11
N VAL A 30 21.10 3.21 -4.17
CA VAL A 30 20.77 1.82 -4.45
C VAL A 30 21.10 1.47 -5.92
N GLN A 31 20.92 2.41 -6.88
CA GLN A 31 21.34 2.23 -8.26
C GLN A 31 22.87 2.03 -8.35
N GLU A 32 23.64 2.92 -7.76
CA GLU A 32 25.12 2.79 -7.74
C GLU A 32 25.56 1.49 -7.06
N MET A 33 24.87 1.07 -6.01
CA MET A 33 25.10 -0.23 -5.38
C MET A 33 24.82 -1.37 -6.37
N ALA A 34 23.72 -1.33 -7.12
CA ALA A 34 23.36 -2.32 -8.12
C ALA A 34 24.43 -2.41 -9.23
N ASP A 35 24.87 -1.27 -9.74
CA ASP A 35 25.90 -1.19 -10.78
C ASP A 35 27.25 -1.72 -10.27
N ARG A 36 27.61 -1.35 -9.04
CA ARG A 36 28.85 -1.82 -8.40
C ARG A 36 28.91 -3.33 -8.19
N PHE A 37 27.78 -3.94 -7.86
CA PHE A 37 27.67 -5.39 -7.69
C PHE A 37 27.30 -6.12 -8.98
N HIS A 38 27.30 -5.41 -10.14
CA HIS A 38 26.97 -5.95 -11.48
C HIS A 38 25.60 -6.63 -11.54
N LEU A 39 24.60 -6.04 -10.89
CA LEU A 39 23.26 -6.55 -10.86
C LEU A 39 22.51 -6.13 -12.14
N SER A 40 22.37 -7.03 -13.09
CA SER A 40 21.63 -6.78 -14.32
C SER A 40 20.20 -7.30 -14.20
N LEU A 41 19.25 -6.41 -13.93
CA LEU A 41 17.83 -6.73 -13.92
C LEU A 41 17.15 -6.00 -15.09
N THR A 42 16.37 -6.71 -15.88
CA THR A 42 15.91 -6.25 -17.20
C THR A 42 14.63 -5.43 -17.19
N THR A 43 13.98 -5.33 -16.05
CA THR A 43 12.73 -4.58 -15.87
C THR A 43 12.99 -3.28 -15.13
N VAL A 44 12.64 -2.16 -15.77
CA VAL A 44 12.80 -0.82 -15.20
C VAL A 44 11.69 -0.55 -14.21
N ASP A 45 12.05 -0.19 -12.97
CA ASP A 45 11.10 0.32 -11.98
C ASP A 45 10.82 1.80 -12.26
N VAL A 46 9.63 2.09 -12.81
CA VAL A 46 9.23 3.47 -13.16
C VAL A 46 8.68 4.25 -11.96
N GLY A 47 8.43 3.55 -10.84
CA GLY A 47 7.85 4.11 -9.64
C GLY A 47 6.34 4.36 -9.72
N TRP A 48 5.73 4.50 -8.54
CA TRP A 48 4.29 4.69 -8.40
C TRP A 48 3.72 5.93 -9.13
N PRO A 49 4.43 7.08 -9.24
CA PRO A 49 3.84 8.23 -9.92
C PRO A 49 3.63 7.96 -11.42
N ALA A 50 4.58 7.26 -12.05
CA ALA A 50 4.45 6.86 -13.45
C ALA A 50 3.38 5.76 -13.59
N ALA A 51 3.33 4.77 -12.70
CA ALA A 51 2.29 3.74 -12.70
C ALA A 51 0.88 4.34 -12.55
N ALA A 52 0.71 5.32 -11.65
CA ALA A 52 -0.55 6.05 -11.48
C ALA A 52 -0.92 6.86 -12.73
N ALA A 53 0.05 7.56 -13.33
CA ALA A 53 -0.17 8.33 -14.56
C ALA A 53 -0.57 7.41 -15.73
N ILE A 54 0.08 6.25 -15.87
CA ILE A 54 -0.29 5.22 -16.86
C ILE A 54 -1.73 4.75 -16.61
N ALA A 55 -2.07 4.35 -15.39
CA ALA A 55 -3.40 3.86 -15.05
C ALA A 55 -4.49 4.89 -15.34
N MET A 56 -4.29 6.14 -14.88
CA MET A 56 -5.24 7.23 -15.07
C MET A 56 -5.30 7.74 -16.52
N GLY A 57 -4.25 7.54 -17.32
CA GLY A 57 -4.22 7.87 -18.75
C GLY A 57 -5.02 6.90 -19.63
N THR A 58 -5.43 5.74 -19.12
CA THR A 58 -6.26 4.77 -19.87
C THR A 58 -7.72 5.19 -19.93
N THR A 59 -8.49 4.57 -20.84
CA THR A 59 -9.95 4.74 -20.89
C THR A 59 -10.62 4.37 -19.57
N ILE A 60 -10.12 3.35 -18.88
CA ILE A 60 -10.62 2.97 -17.54
C ILE A 60 -10.29 4.06 -16.53
N GLY A 61 -9.07 4.59 -16.54
CA GLY A 61 -8.67 5.69 -15.66
C GLY A 61 -9.59 6.91 -15.76
N LEU A 62 -10.04 7.25 -16.97
CA LEU A 62 -10.95 8.38 -17.19
C LEU A 62 -12.33 8.20 -16.53
N ILE A 63 -12.80 6.95 -16.36
CA ILE A 63 -14.14 6.65 -15.85
C ILE A 63 -14.14 5.98 -14.46
N ILE A 64 -12.97 5.69 -13.91
CA ILE A 64 -12.87 4.90 -12.66
C ILE A 64 -13.47 5.64 -11.46
N ILE A 65 -13.28 6.95 -11.36
CA ILE A 65 -13.79 7.73 -10.23
C ILE A 65 -15.31 7.64 -10.14
N PRO A 66 -16.11 7.99 -11.20
CA PRO A 66 -17.55 7.84 -11.13
C PRO A 66 -18.00 6.39 -10.93
N ILE A 67 -17.33 5.41 -11.54
CA ILE A 67 -17.64 3.99 -11.33
C ILE A 67 -17.42 3.60 -9.86
N GLY A 68 -16.28 3.93 -9.31
CA GLY A 68 -15.94 3.59 -7.94
C GLY A 68 -16.86 4.25 -6.92
N LEU A 69 -17.23 5.52 -7.12
CA LEU A 69 -18.21 6.21 -6.29
C LEU A 69 -19.59 5.53 -6.36
N ILE A 70 -20.05 5.13 -7.55
CA ILE A 70 -21.32 4.40 -7.70
C ILE A 70 -21.26 3.06 -6.97
N VAL A 71 -20.17 2.29 -7.13
CA VAL A 71 -19.99 1.01 -6.44
C VAL A 71 -19.97 1.22 -4.92
N ASN A 72 -19.24 2.22 -4.43
CA ASN A 72 -19.21 2.53 -2.99
C ASN A 72 -20.60 2.88 -2.44
N ILE A 73 -21.36 3.72 -3.16
CA ILE A 73 -22.73 4.07 -2.78
C ILE A 73 -23.63 2.81 -2.76
N ILE A 74 -23.56 1.96 -3.77
CA ILE A 74 -24.32 0.71 -3.81
C ILE A 74 -23.95 -0.18 -2.63
N MET A 75 -22.67 -0.37 -2.35
CA MET A 75 -22.20 -1.18 -1.22
C MET A 75 -22.65 -0.62 0.13
N LEU A 76 -22.64 0.70 0.30
CA LEU A 76 -23.19 1.36 1.50
C LEU A 76 -24.70 1.13 1.59
N LEU A 77 -25.45 1.34 0.51
CA LEU A 77 -26.91 1.15 0.50
C LEU A 77 -27.33 -0.30 0.80
N THR A 78 -26.53 -1.27 0.37
CA THR A 78 -26.77 -2.69 0.62
C THR A 78 -26.17 -3.23 1.94
N ASN A 79 -25.54 -2.36 2.73
CA ASN A 79 -24.79 -2.72 3.95
C ASN A 79 -23.68 -3.75 3.70
N THR A 80 -23.08 -3.77 2.53
CA THR A 80 -21.96 -4.65 2.17
C THR A 80 -20.62 -4.00 2.45
N THR A 81 -20.59 -2.71 2.82
CA THR A 81 -19.45 -2.00 3.39
C THR A 81 -19.88 -0.98 4.44
N GLN A 82 -18.98 -0.66 5.36
CA GLN A 82 -19.07 0.44 6.33
C GLN A 82 -18.17 1.62 5.92
N THR A 83 -17.38 1.48 4.87
CA THR A 83 -16.40 2.46 4.41
C THR A 83 -17.01 3.42 3.41
N ILE A 84 -16.91 4.73 3.68
CA ILE A 84 -17.13 5.80 2.70
C ILE A 84 -15.77 6.25 2.21
N ASP A 85 -15.41 5.89 0.99
CA ASP A 85 -14.13 6.29 0.39
C ASP A 85 -14.22 7.72 -0.15
N VAL A 86 -13.58 8.65 0.56
CA VAL A 86 -13.53 10.07 0.21
C VAL A 86 -12.23 10.45 -0.47
N ASP A 87 -11.27 9.54 -0.52
CA ASP A 87 -9.97 9.77 -1.14
C ASP A 87 -9.95 9.29 -2.59
N ILE A 88 -10.02 10.24 -3.51
CA ILE A 88 -10.03 9.94 -4.94
C ILE A 88 -8.74 9.32 -5.46
N TRP A 89 -7.62 9.44 -4.72
CA TRP A 89 -6.36 8.79 -5.09
C TRP A 89 -6.43 7.27 -4.97
N ASN A 90 -7.27 6.72 -4.11
CA ASN A 90 -7.45 5.27 -4.02
C ASN A 90 -7.91 4.65 -5.35
N TYR A 91 -8.57 5.43 -6.22
CA TYR A 91 -9.18 4.90 -7.45
C TYR A 91 -8.18 4.54 -8.56
N TRP A 92 -6.95 5.09 -8.55
CA TRP A 92 -5.98 4.72 -9.57
C TRP A 92 -5.51 3.25 -9.45
N HIS A 93 -5.50 2.68 -8.25
CA HIS A 93 -5.20 1.25 -8.02
C HIS A 93 -6.21 0.35 -8.74
N PHE A 94 -7.47 0.75 -8.70
CA PHE A 94 -8.55 0.01 -9.38
C PHE A 94 -8.47 0.19 -10.89
N ALA A 95 -8.13 1.40 -11.35
CA ALA A 95 -7.88 1.68 -12.75
C ALA A 95 -6.70 0.86 -13.28
N PHE A 96 -5.62 0.73 -12.53
CA PHE A 96 -4.46 -0.08 -12.89
C PHE A 96 -4.88 -1.53 -13.14
N THR A 97 -5.54 -2.16 -12.18
CA THR A 97 -6.04 -3.53 -12.30
C THR A 97 -6.94 -3.71 -13.53
N GLY A 98 -7.90 -2.81 -13.70
CA GLY A 98 -8.83 -2.86 -14.83
C GLY A 98 -8.13 -2.70 -16.17
N SER A 99 -7.13 -1.82 -16.26
CA SER A 99 -6.39 -1.55 -17.49
C SER A 99 -5.55 -2.74 -17.94
N LEU A 100 -4.94 -3.48 -16.99
CA LEU A 100 -4.23 -4.73 -17.32
C LEU A 100 -5.18 -5.76 -17.95
N VAL A 101 -6.39 -5.91 -17.39
CA VAL A 101 -7.39 -6.85 -17.91
C VAL A 101 -7.95 -6.38 -19.25
N ALA A 102 -8.23 -5.08 -19.41
CA ALA A 102 -8.73 -4.53 -20.66
C ALA A 102 -7.75 -4.78 -21.82
N ILE A 103 -6.45 -4.55 -21.59
CA ILE A 103 -5.43 -4.72 -22.63
C ILE A 103 -5.24 -6.20 -23.01
N VAL A 104 -5.19 -7.10 -22.03
CA VAL A 104 -4.93 -8.52 -22.30
C VAL A 104 -6.12 -9.23 -22.94
N THR A 105 -7.34 -8.72 -22.69
CA THR A 105 -8.57 -9.30 -23.27
C THR A 105 -9.06 -8.56 -24.52
N ASP A 106 -8.41 -7.46 -24.86
CA ASP A 106 -8.89 -6.51 -25.88
C ASP A 106 -10.37 -6.12 -25.66
N ASN A 107 -10.77 -5.97 -24.39
CA ASN A 107 -12.17 -5.75 -24.02
C ASN A 107 -12.30 -4.81 -22.82
N LEU A 108 -12.80 -3.59 -23.09
CA LEU A 108 -13.02 -2.56 -22.07
C LEU A 108 -13.99 -3.01 -20.97
N ALA A 109 -15.07 -3.75 -21.34
CA ALA A 109 -16.05 -4.20 -20.36
C ALA A 109 -15.45 -5.19 -19.35
N TYR A 110 -14.56 -6.06 -19.78
CA TYR A 110 -13.85 -6.97 -18.85
C TYR A 110 -12.90 -6.22 -17.93
N GLY A 111 -12.26 -5.18 -18.44
CA GLY A 111 -11.45 -4.27 -17.60
C GLY A 111 -12.29 -3.55 -16.55
N ILE A 112 -13.46 -3.04 -16.90
CA ILE A 112 -14.38 -2.41 -15.94
C ILE A 112 -14.85 -3.42 -14.88
N ILE A 113 -15.21 -4.64 -15.29
CA ILE A 113 -15.59 -5.72 -14.35
C ILE A 113 -14.43 -6.02 -13.40
N ALA A 114 -13.21 -6.12 -13.89
CA ALA A 114 -12.02 -6.36 -13.08
C ALA A 114 -11.77 -5.24 -12.06
N ALA A 115 -11.92 -3.99 -12.46
CA ALA A 115 -11.82 -2.84 -11.56
C ALA A 115 -12.91 -2.87 -10.46
N VAL A 116 -14.16 -3.17 -10.83
CA VAL A 116 -15.28 -3.31 -9.87
C VAL A 116 -15.03 -4.46 -8.88
N ILE A 117 -14.53 -5.59 -9.35
CA ILE A 117 -14.14 -6.72 -8.48
C ILE A 117 -13.08 -6.28 -7.47
N ASN A 118 -12.05 -5.55 -7.92
CA ASN A 118 -10.99 -5.03 -7.04
C ASN A 118 -11.58 -4.07 -6.00
N ILE A 119 -12.40 -3.12 -6.39
CA ILE A 119 -13.09 -2.18 -5.48
C ILE A 119 -13.85 -2.93 -4.38
N ILE A 120 -14.67 -3.91 -4.76
CA ILE A 120 -15.49 -4.68 -3.79
C ILE A 120 -14.60 -5.38 -2.77
N ILE A 121 -13.55 -6.07 -3.22
CA ILE A 121 -12.64 -6.80 -2.33
C ILE A 121 -11.89 -5.85 -1.40
N VAL A 122 -11.37 -4.73 -1.93
CA VAL A 122 -10.62 -3.75 -1.14
C VAL A 122 -11.50 -3.10 -0.07
N PHE A 123 -12.75 -2.77 -0.37
CA PHE A 123 -13.67 -2.22 0.65
C PHE A 123 -14.01 -3.24 1.74
N VAL A 124 -14.18 -4.51 1.39
CA VAL A 124 -14.37 -5.58 2.39
C VAL A 124 -13.13 -5.72 3.28
N ILE A 125 -11.93 -5.65 2.71
CA ILE A 125 -10.67 -5.70 3.46
C ILE A 125 -10.53 -4.45 4.35
N ALA A 126 -10.88 -3.27 3.85
CA ALA A 126 -10.85 -2.03 4.62
C ALA A 126 -11.75 -2.11 5.86
N ASP A 127 -12.99 -2.59 5.71
CA ASP A 127 -13.90 -2.82 6.84
C ASP A 127 -13.37 -3.87 7.82
N TYR A 128 -12.75 -4.94 7.31
CA TYR A 128 -12.19 -6.01 8.14
C TYR A 128 -11.02 -5.52 9.00
N THR A 129 -10.19 -4.65 8.44
CA THR A 129 -8.97 -4.16 9.08
C THR A 129 -9.18 -2.91 9.93
N ALA A 130 -10.26 -2.14 9.70
CA ALA A 130 -10.52 -0.88 10.38
C ALA A 130 -10.45 -0.97 11.92
N PRO A 131 -11.07 -1.96 12.62
CA PRO A 131 -10.96 -2.05 14.07
C PRO A 131 -9.53 -2.23 14.57
N LYS A 132 -8.70 -2.97 13.83
CA LYS A 132 -7.30 -3.17 14.17
C LYS A 132 -6.43 -1.93 13.86
N ALA A 133 -6.76 -1.23 12.79
CA ALA A 133 -6.14 0.05 12.46
C ALA A 133 -6.45 1.11 13.54
N GLU A 134 -7.69 1.17 14.04
CA GLU A 134 -8.06 2.02 15.18
C GLU A 134 -7.23 1.70 16.43
N GLU A 135 -7.13 0.41 16.78
CA GLU A 135 -6.45 -0.05 17.99
C GLU A 135 -4.94 0.22 17.94
N VAL A 136 -4.29 -0.12 16.82
CA VAL A 136 -2.82 -0.13 16.71
C VAL A 136 -2.27 1.17 16.15
N LEU A 137 -2.92 1.75 15.13
CA LEU A 137 -2.45 2.98 14.50
C LEU A 137 -3.02 4.24 15.14
N GLY A 138 -4.00 4.10 16.06
CA GLY A 138 -4.63 5.23 16.74
C GLY A 138 -5.50 6.10 15.83
N MET A 139 -6.20 5.49 14.86
CA MET A 139 -7.02 6.18 13.86
C MET A 139 -8.52 5.87 14.03
N PRO A 140 -9.21 6.44 15.05
CA PRO A 140 -10.60 6.14 15.29
C PRO A 140 -11.49 6.61 14.13
N GLY A 141 -12.42 5.73 13.71
CA GLY A 141 -13.38 6.03 12.66
C GLY A 141 -12.79 6.09 11.24
N VAL A 142 -11.56 5.65 11.05
CA VAL A 142 -10.87 5.62 9.76
C VAL A 142 -10.73 4.18 9.26
N SER A 143 -10.92 3.96 7.97
CA SER A 143 -10.55 2.75 7.24
C SER A 143 -9.61 3.08 6.10
N LEU A 144 -8.90 2.10 5.58
CA LEU A 144 -7.89 2.29 4.55
C LEU A 144 -8.22 1.45 3.30
N PRO A 145 -9.14 1.93 2.43
CA PRO A 145 -9.50 1.25 1.17
C PRO A 145 -8.44 1.48 0.08
N HIS A 146 -7.18 1.38 0.44
CA HIS A 146 -6.05 1.60 -0.44
C HIS A 146 -5.66 0.29 -1.15
N GLY A 147 -5.78 0.25 -2.47
CA GLY A 147 -5.65 -0.98 -3.26
C GLY A 147 -4.33 -1.71 -3.09
N PHE A 148 -3.21 -0.97 -3.01
CA PHE A 148 -1.90 -1.58 -2.77
C PHE A 148 -1.77 -2.13 -1.34
N THR A 149 -2.09 -1.35 -0.32
CA THR A 149 -1.94 -1.74 1.09
C THR A 149 -2.87 -2.92 1.44
N ALA A 150 -4.13 -2.87 1.01
CA ALA A 150 -5.13 -3.90 1.29
C ALA A 150 -4.78 -5.25 0.67
N ALA A 151 -4.11 -5.27 -0.47
CA ALA A 151 -3.78 -6.48 -1.18
C ALA A 151 -2.84 -7.43 -0.40
N PHE A 152 -2.05 -6.91 0.53
CA PHE A 152 -1.13 -7.71 1.36
C PHE A 152 -1.76 -8.24 2.66
N VAL A 153 -2.99 -7.86 2.95
CA VAL A 153 -3.73 -8.35 4.14
C VAL A 153 -3.85 -9.87 4.17
N PRO A 154 -4.18 -10.57 3.06
CA PRO A 154 -4.20 -12.04 3.05
C PRO A 154 -2.85 -12.67 3.40
N PHE A 155 -1.72 -12.09 2.96
CA PHE A 155 -0.38 -12.54 3.36
C PHE A 155 -0.20 -12.41 4.87
N ALA A 156 -0.58 -11.27 5.45
CA ALA A 156 -0.48 -11.06 6.90
C ALA A 156 -1.30 -12.09 7.69
N ILE A 157 -2.52 -12.39 7.26
CA ILE A 157 -3.39 -13.39 7.90
C ILE A 157 -2.75 -14.77 7.86
N VAL A 158 -2.29 -15.21 6.67
CA VAL A 158 -1.72 -16.54 6.49
C VAL A 158 -0.39 -16.69 7.24
N VAL A 159 0.53 -15.73 7.09
CA VAL A 159 1.83 -15.79 7.75
C VAL A 159 1.68 -15.73 9.27
N ASN A 160 0.81 -14.86 9.77
CA ASN A 160 0.54 -14.77 11.21
C ASN A 160 -0.05 -16.10 11.74
N TRP A 161 -0.99 -16.69 11.02
CA TRP A 161 -1.54 -18.01 11.36
C TRP A 161 -0.48 -19.11 11.39
N ILE A 162 0.47 -19.11 10.42
CA ILE A 162 1.60 -20.06 10.40
C ILE A 162 2.49 -19.84 11.62
N ILE A 163 2.85 -18.59 11.91
CA ILE A 163 3.69 -18.25 13.09
C ILE A 163 3.04 -18.76 14.37
N ASP A 164 1.72 -18.62 14.51
CA ASP A 164 0.97 -19.11 15.69
C ASP A 164 1.06 -20.64 15.89
N LYS A 165 1.32 -21.40 14.82
CA LYS A 165 1.47 -22.86 14.86
C LYS A 165 2.89 -23.34 15.19
N ILE A 166 3.88 -22.46 15.16
CA ILE A 166 5.28 -22.84 15.40
C ILE A 166 5.64 -22.60 16.88
N PRO A 167 5.83 -23.68 17.68
CA PRO A 167 6.18 -23.54 19.10
C PRO A 167 7.47 -22.74 19.30
N GLY A 168 7.45 -21.80 20.22
CA GLY A 168 8.58 -20.90 20.50
C GLY A 168 8.59 -19.66 19.63
N VAL A 169 8.37 -19.77 18.32
CA VAL A 169 8.29 -18.63 17.41
C VAL A 169 7.04 -17.77 17.68
N ASN A 170 5.95 -18.43 18.02
CA ASN A 170 4.68 -17.76 18.38
C ASN A 170 4.79 -16.88 19.64
N LYS A 171 5.81 -17.09 20.47
CA LYS A 171 6.06 -16.31 21.69
C LYS A 171 7.01 -15.13 21.47
N ILE A 172 7.60 -15.01 20.28
CA ILE A 172 8.51 -13.90 19.97
C ILE A 172 7.65 -12.64 19.81
N ASP A 173 7.86 -11.72 20.73
CA ASP A 173 7.24 -10.39 20.68
C ASP A 173 8.36 -9.34 20.68
N ILE A 174 8.54 -8.69 19.53
CA ILE A 174 9.44 -7.55 19.40
C ILE A 174 8.57 -6.29 19.32
N ASN A 175 8.35 -5.70 20.49
CA ASN A 175 7.74 -4.39 20.55
C ASN A 175 8.79 -3.34 20.19
N ILE A 176 8.67 -2.75 19.01
CA ILE A 176 9.60 -1.75 18.47
C ILE A 176 9.71 -0.53 19.40
N GLU A 177 8.60 -0.08 20.00
CA GLU A 177 8.61 1.05 20.92
C GLU A 177 9.37 0.76 22.20
N LYS A 178 9.21 -0.46 22.74
CA LYS A 178 10.00 -0.92 23.91
C LYS A 178 11.47 -1.06 23.55
N LEU A 179 11.76 -1.54 22.33
CA LEU A 179 13.11 -1.67 21.82
C LEU A 179 13.76 -0.30 21.69
N GLN A 180 13.09 0.67 21.10
CA GLN A 180 13.55 2.06 21.01
C GLN A 180 13.83 2.65 22.39
N LYS A 181 12.93 2.47 23.36
CA LYS A 181 13.13 2.92 24.74
C LYS A 181 14.32 2.24 25.42
N LYS A 182 14.55 0.96 25.15
CA LYS A 182 15.68 0.18 25.72
C LYS A 182 17.02 0.61 25.13
N PHE A 183 17.07 0.94 23.85
CA PHE A 183 18.28 1.41 23.19
C PHE A 183 18.54 2.92 23.40
N GLY A 184 17.60 3.64 24.05
CA GLY A 184 17.72 5.09 24.29
C GLY A 184 17.93 5.84 22.98
N VAL A 185 18.95 6.70 22.94
CA VAL A 185 19.27 7.52 21.76
C VAL A 185 19.46 6.69 20.49
N PHE A 186 20.05 5.48 20.59
CA PHE A 186 20.26 4.59 19.45
C PHE A 186 18.96 3.97 18.88
N GLY A 187 17.87 4.00 19.64
CA GLY A 187 16.54 3.59 19.20
C GLY A 187 15.74 4.71 18.54
N GLU A 188 16.25 5.93 18.51
CA GLU A 188 15.56 7.06 17.91
C GLU A 188 15.48 6.95 16.38
N PRO A 189 14.35 7.28 15.75
CA PRO A 189 14.18 7.22 14.29
C PRO A 189 15.29 7.96 13.52
N ILE A 190 15.75 9.10 14.02
CA ILE A 190 16.83 9.87 13.40
C ILE A 190 18.13 9.06 13.33
N ILE A 191 18.49 8.36 14.40
CA ILE A 191 19.72 7.58 14.45
C ILE A 191 19.60 6.35 13.54
N ILE A 192 18.47 5.62 13.62
CA ILE A 192 18.22 4.45 12.78
C ILE A 192 18.29 4.84 11.30
N GLY A 193 17.60 5.91 10.90
CA GLY A 193 17.64 6.40 9.52
C GLY A 193 19.03 6.83 9.08
N THR A 194 19.73 7.58 9.93
CA THR A 194 21.08 8.02 9.62
C THR A 194 22.03 6.82 9.41
N VAL A 195 22.02 5.85 10.33
CA VAL A 195 22.86 4.65 10.21
C VAL A 195 22.54 3.86 8.94
N LEU A 196 21.27 3.66 8.63
CA LEU A 196 20.85 2.96 7.40
C LEU A 196 21.32 3.71 6.15
N GLY A 197 21.15 5.03 6.09
CA GLY A 197 21.61 5.85 4.98
C GLY A 197 23.14 5.81 4.81
N LEU A 198 23.90 5.83 5.93
CA LEU A 198 25.35 5.68 5.89
C LEU A 198 25.75 4.31 5.33
N VAL A 199 25.12 3.22 5.79
CA VAL A 199 25.41 1.86 5.31
C VAL A 199 25.14 1.74 3.82
N ILE A 200 24.02 2.24 3.34
CA ILE A 200 23.66 2.20 1.91
C ILE A 200 24.65 3.03 1.10
N GLY A 201 25.01 4.23 1.55
CA GLY A 201 26.03 5.05 0.87
C GLY A 201 27.40 4.38 0.78
N VAL A 202 27.83 3.64 1.83
CA VAL A 202 29.07 2.82 1.80
C VAL A 202 28.95 1.69 0.79
N LEU A 203 27.82 0.98 0.77
CA LEU A 203 27.58 -0.11 -0.19
C LEU A 203 27.55 0.41 -1.63
N ALA A 204 27.00 1.59 -1.86
CA ALA A 204 27.02 2.30 -3.14
C ALA A 204 28.44 2.69 -3.57
N GLY A 205 29.41 2.73 -2.66
CA GLY A 205 30.77 3.18 -2.93
C GLY A 205 30.90 4.70 -3.05
N TYR A 206 30.01 5.43 -2.45
CA TYR A 206 29.99 6.89 -2.46
C TYR A 206 31.21 7.49 -1.75
N PRO A 207 31.65 8.69 -2.15
CA PRO A 207 32.62 9.44 -1.38
C PRO A 207 32.02 9.87 -0.04
N LEU A 208 32.88 10.14 0.96
CA LEU A 208 32.46 10.43 2.36
C LEU A 208 31.36 11.49 2.45
N LYS A 209 31.44 12.54 1.64
CA LYS A 209 30.43 13.61 1.61
C LYS A 209 29.03 13.06 1.28
N ASP A 210 28.94 12.22 0.25
CA ASP A 210 27.65 11.70 -0.22
C ASP A 210 27.12 10.59 0.69
N ILE A 211 28.01 9.80 1.32
CA ILE A 211 27.64 8.88 2.42
C ILE A 211 26.98 9.63 3.56
N LEU A 212 27.61 10.73 4.02
CA LEU A 212 27.05 11.56 5.10
C LEU A 212 25.75 12.21 4.68
N THR A 213 25.66 12.69 3.44
CA THR A 213 24.44 13.27 2.87
C THR A 213 23.30 12.24 2.89
N CYS A 214 23.53 11.03 2.37
CA CYS A 214 22.55 9.96 2.37
C CYS A 214 22.08 9.64 3.79
N GLY A 215 22.99 9.54 4.76
CA GLY A 215 22.67 9.35 6.16
C GLY A 215 21.76 10.42 6.74
N ILE A 216 22.11 11.69 6.56
CA ILE A 216 21.35 12.83 7.12
C ILE A 216 19.96 12.91 6.48
N TYR A 217 19.82 12.76 5.17
CA TYR A 217 18.53 12.85 4.51
C TYR A 217 17.60 11.69 4.86
N LEU A 218 18.13 10.48 5.03
CA LEU A 218 17.32 9.36 5.47
C LEU A 218 16.91 9.50 6.94
N GLY A 219 17.80 10.00 7.81
CA GLY A 219 17.46 10.37 9.18
C GLY A 219 16.38 11.44 9.24
N ALA A 220 16.48 12.47 8.38
CA ALA A 220 15.48 13.55 8.28
C ALA A 220 14.12 13.01 7.81
N ALA A 221 14.09 12.15 6.80
CA ALA A 221 12.85 11.53 6.31
C ALA A 221 12.11 10.79 7.44
N LEU A 222 12.84 10.01 8.26
CA LEU A 222 12.27 9.28 9.40
C LEU A 222 11.68 10.15 10.50
N VAL A 223 12.15 11.36 10.64
CA VAL A 223 11.61 12.34 11.60
C VAL A 223 10.44 13.11 11.00
N LEU A 224 10.53 13.48 9.72
CA LEU A 224 9.53 14.32 9.05
C LEU A 224 8.26 13.56 8.71
N ILE A 225 8.38 12.33 8.22
CA ILE A 225 7.22 11.51 7.81
C ILE A 225 6.18 11.38 8.94
N PRO A 226 6.52 10.95 10.17
CA PRO A 226 5.53 10.86 11.26
C PRO A 226 4.92 12.20 11.63
N LYS A 227 5.71 13.29 11.61
CA LYS A 227 5.22 14.63 11.93
C LYS A 227 4.23 15.13 10.90
N MET A 228 4.48 14.87 9.61
CA MET A 228 3.57 15.29 8.54
C MET A 228 2.30 14.42 8.54
N ALA A 229 2.41 13.12 8.81
CA ALA A 229 1.26 12.24 8.99
C ALA A 229 0.39 12.68 10.19
N ALA A 230 1.00 13.06 11.32
CA ALA A 230 0.28 13.58 12.48
C ALA A 230 -0.45 14.90 12.15
N LEU A 231 0.17 15.81 11.39
CA LEU A 231 -0.45 17.05 10.94
C LEU A 231 -1.65 16.78 10.01
N LEU A 232 -1.52 15.79 9.11
CA LEU A 232 -2.58 15.37 8.23
C LEU A 232 -3.78 14.85 9.05
N MET A 233 -3.53 14.00 10.05
CA MET A 233 -4.55 13.47 10.96
C MET A 233 -5.22 14.56 11.79
N GLU A 234 -4.47 15.57 12.29
CA GLU A 234 -5.03 16.74 12.99
C GLU A 234 -6.07 17.46 12.12
N GLY A 235 -5.80 17.60 10.83
CA GLY A 235 -6.70 18.24 9.88
C GLY A 235 -7.92 17.39 9.52
N LEU A 236 -7.77 16.06 9.50
CA LEU A 236 -8.84 15.10 9.11
C LEU A 236 -9.82 14.81 10.25
N MET A 237 -9.37 14.80 11.51
CA MET A 237 -10.21 14.47 12.67
C MET A 237 -11.51 15.28 12.72
N PRO A 238 -11.52 16.61 12.61
CA PRO A 238 -12.77 17.39 12.66
C PRO A 238 -13.71 17.09 11.49
N ILE A 239 -13.15 16.70 10.33
CA ILE A 239 -13.92 16.35 9.13
C ILE A 239 -14.57 14.97 9.34
N SER A 240 -13.80 14.01 9.84
CA SER A 240 -14.27 12.67 10.17
C SER A 240 -15.38 12.71 11.22
N GLU A 241 -15.20 13.46 12.31
CA GLU A 241 -16.21 13.63 13.38
C GLU A 241 -17.50 14.27 12.84
N ALA A 242 -17.38 15.31 12.00
CA ALA A 242 -18.53 15.95 11.38
C ALA A 242 -19.28 15.01 10.43
N ALA A 243 -18.55 14.24 9.61
CA ALA A 243 -19.12 13.25 8.72
C ALA A 243 -19.81 12.12 9.49
N GLN A 244 -19.18 11.56 10.53
CA GLN A 244 -19.78 10.57 11.40
C GLN A 244 -21.05 11.09 12.09
N GLY A 245 -21.02 12.34 12.61
CA GLY A 245 -22.18 12.97 13.22
C GLY A 245 -23.35 13.21 12.25
N PHE A 246 -23.08 13.52 10.98
CA PHE A 246 -24.09 13.64 9.93
C PHE A 246 -24.69 12.28 9.57
N ILE A 247 -23.85 11.28 9.38
CA ILE A 247 -24.22 9.95 8.93
C ILE A 247 -25.00 9.20 10.01
N SER A 248 -24.55 9.25 11.28
CA SER A 248 -25.22 8.61 12.40
C SER A 248 -26.64 9.12 12.61
N LYS A 249 -26.89 10.41 12.37
CA LYS A 249 -28.24 11.01 12.42
C LYS A 249 -29.14 10.54 11.28
N ARG A 250 -28.59 10.29 10.10
CA ARG A 250 -29.36 9.95 8.90
C ARG A 250 -29.52 8.43 8.70
N PHE A 251 -28.62 7.66 9.24
CA PHE A 251 -28.51 6.21 9.05
C PHE A 251 -28.35 5.48 10.39
N SER A 252 -29.10 5.88 11.41
CA SER A 252 -29.01 5.39 12.80
C SER A 252 -29.06 3.86 12.97
N ASN A 253 -29.59 3.13 11.99
CA ASN A 253 -29.74 1.66 12.06
C ASN A 253 -28.62 0.91 11.31
N ARG A 254 -27.51 1.55 10.97
CA ARG A 254 -26.45 0.93 10.10
C ARG A 254 -25.16 0.59 10.83
N GLY A 255 -25.07 0.80 12.14
CA GLY A 255 -23.85 0.60 12.91
C GLY A 255 -22.75 1.65 12.58
N LYS A 256 -21.51 1.33 12.96
CA LYS A 256 -20.36 2.22 12.78
C LYS A 256 -20.03 2.41 11.30
N ILE A 257 -19.75 3.65 10.88
CA ILE A 257 -19.29 3.99 9.53
C ILE A 257 -17.87 4.54 9.64
N TYR A 258 -17.01 4.13 8.71
CA TYR A 258 -15.62 4.54 8.60
C TYR A 258 -15.42 5.49 7.44
N ILE A 259 -14.55 6.46 7.62
CA ILE A 259 -14.06 7.34 6.55
C ILE A 259 -12.87 6.65 5.89
N GLY A 260 -13.01 6.32 4.62
CA GLY A 260 -11.96 5.74 3.79
C GLY A 260 -10.94 6.79 3.40
N LEU A 261 -9.69 6.57 3.76
CA LEU A 261 -8.56 7.46 3.47
C LEU A 261 -7.42 6.68 2.81
N ASP A 262 -6.49 7.44 2.22
CA ASP A 262 -5.21 6.91 1.75
C ASP A 262 -4.38 6.33 2.91
N SER A 263 -3.62 5.28 2.64
CA SER A 263 -2.72 4.65 3.61
C SER A 263 -1.58 5.54 4.07
N ALA A 264 -1.32 6.67 3.40
CA ALA A 264 -0.35 7.69 3.81
C ALA A 264 -0.53 8.10 5.28
N VAL A 265 -1.79 8.13 5.77
CA VAL A 265 -2.09 8.49 7.17
C VAL A 265 -1.48 7.52 8.18
N GLY A 266 -1.28 6.25 7.81
CA GLY A 266 -0.69 5.21 8.66
C GLY A 266 0.81 5.02 8.47
N VAL A 267 1.41 5.59 7.43
CA VAL A 267 2.85 5.48 7.14
C VAL A 267 3.70 6.02 8.28
N GLY A 268 3.25 7.08 8.95
CA GLY A 268 3.96 7.70 10.07
C GLY A 268 4.00 6.88 11.36
N HIS A 269 3.31 5.75 11.44
CA HIS A 269 3.33 4.92 12.65
C HIS A 269 4.73 4.33 12.90
N PRO A 270 5.28 4.41 14.15
CA PRO A 270 6.68 4.05 14.42
C PRO A 270 7.04 2.64 13.99
N VAL A 271 6.17 1.66 14.22
CA VAL A 271 6.41 0.26 13.82
C VAL A 271 6.41 0.12 12.31
N THR A 272 5.47 0.76 11.61
CA THR A 272 5.38 0.75 10.14
C THR A 272 6.65 1.28 9.52
N LEU A 273 7.12 2.44 9.96
CA LEU A 273 8.37 3.06 9.47
C LEU A 273 9.60 2.19 9.75
N THR A 274 9.76 1.73 11.00
CA THR A 274 10.93 0.94 11.38
C THR A 274 10.99 -0.37 10.59
N VAL A 275 9.87 -1.09 10.49
CA VAL A 275 9.79 -2.33 9.70
C VAL A 275 10.11 -2.07 8.23
N SER A 276 9.54 -1.02 7.65
CA SER A 276 9.77 -0.66 6.24
C SER A 276 11.24 -0.41 5.95
N LEU A 277 11.92 0.32 6.82
CA LEU A 277 13.32 0.66 6.62
C LEU A 277 14.25 -0.54 6.77
N ILE A 278 13.96 -1.42 7.73
CA ILE A 278 14.68 -2.69 7.83
C ILE A 278 14.49 -3.49 6.55
N LEU A 279 13.30 -3.42 5.96
CA LEU A 279 12.97 -4.18 4.75
C LEU A 279 13.44 -3.54 3.45
N VAL A 280 13.86 -2.26 3.43
CA VAL A 280 14.48 -1.64 2.25
C VAL A 280 15.71 -2.42 1.77
N PRO A 281 16.78 -2.60 2.57
CA PRO A 281 17.94 -3.39 2.14
C PRO A 281 17.58 -4.87 1.89
N VAL A 282 16.62 -5.41 2.62
CA VAL A 282 16.12 -6.77 2.40
C VAL A 282 15.42 -6.89 1.04
N ALA A 283 14.62 -5.91 0.63
CA ALA A 283 13.96 -5.89 -0.66
C ALA A 283 14.98 -5.91 -1.82
N VAL A 284 16.04 -5.10 -1.72
CA VAL A 284 17.12 -5.08 -2.69
C VAL A 284 17.87 -6.42 -2.72
N PHE A 285 18.22 -6.95 -1.55
CA PHE A 285 18.87 -8.24 -1.45
C PHE A 285 18.02 -9.37 -2.06
N LEU A 286 16.74 -9.43 -1.73
CA LEU A 286 15.80 -10.39 -2.31
C LEU A 286 15.69 -10.23 -3.84
N ALA A 287 15.61 -9.00 -4.33
CA ALA A 287 15.53 -8.73 -5.77
C ALA A 287 16.72 -9.33 -6.53
N VAL A 288 17.89 -9.37 -5.90
CA VAL A 288 19.11 -9.92 -6.49
C VAL A 288 19.19 -11.43 -6.43
N ILE A 289 18.81 -12.02 -5.29
CA ILE A 289 19.05 -13.45 -5.05
C ILE A 289 17.90 -14.35 -5.52
N LEU A 290 16.69 -13.78 -5.74
CA LEU A 290 15.53 -14.58 -6.14
C LEU A 290 15.66 -15.06 -7.59
N PRO A 291 15.70 -16.38 -7.84
CA PRO A 291 15.85 -16.91 -9.17
C PRO A 291 14.67 -16.50 -10.07
N GLY A 292 14.96 -16.00 -11.26
CA GLY A 292 13.93 -15.61 -12.24
C GLY A 292 13.24 -14.27 -11.94
N ASN A 293 13.55 -13.58 -10.86
CA ASN A 293 13.15 -12.19 -10.67
C ASN A 293 13.89 -11.28 -11.67
N THR A 294 13.18 -10.34 -12.29
CA THR A 294 13.74 -9.40 -13.25
C THR A 294 13.61 -7.93 -12.80
N VAL A 295 12.99 -7.68 -11.66
CA VAL A 295 12.70 -6.34 -11.15
C VAL A 295 13.65 -5.99 -10.01
N LEU A 296 14.28 -4.81 -10.11
CA LEU A 296 14.95 -4.18 -8.97
C LEU A 296 14.14 -2.93 -8.56
N PRO A 297 13.53 -2.94 -7.38
CA PRO A 297 12.63 -1.87 -6.95
C PRO A 297 13.40 -0.65 -6.44
N MET A 298 13.85 0.20 -7.38
CA MET A 298 14.70 1.34 -7.05
C MET A 298 13.88 2.55 -6.62
N THR A 299 12.97 2.95 -7.50
CA THR A 299 12.14 4.15 -7.33
C THR A 299 11.08 3.91 -6.25
N ASP A 300 10.52 2.71 -6.20
CA ASP A 300 9.45 2.34 -5.28
C ASP A 300 9.91 1.87 -3.89
N LEU A 301 11.21 1.89 -3.58
CA LEU A 301 11.65 1.72 -2.18
C LEU A 301 11.04 2.76 -1.25
N SER A 302 10.71 3.94 -1.78
CA SER A 302 10.04 5.02 -1.04
C SER A 302 8.60 4.69 -0.63
N VAL A 303 7.93 3.76 -1.30
CA VAL A 303 6.53 3.37 -1.01
C VAL A 303 6.42 2.07 -0.22
N LEU A 304 7.52 1.43 0.14
CA LEU A 304 7.48 0.25 1.01
C LEU A 304 6.69 0.47 2.30
N PRO A 305 6.72 1.63 2.98
CA PRO A 305 5.89 1.86 4.16
C PRO A 305 4.41 1.61 3.92
N TYR A 306 3.88 1.94 2.74
CA TYR A 306 2.47 1.72 2.40
C TYR A 306 2.09 0.23 2.38
N MET A 307 3.01 -0.65 1.95
CA MET A 307 2.79 -2.11 2.00
C MET A 307 2.52 -2.60 3.42
N PHE A 308 3.13 -1.98 4.42
CA PHE A 308 3.10 -2.47 5.80
C PHE A 308 2.03 -1.82 6.69
N VAL A 309 1.37 -0.76 6.23
CA VAL A 309 0.38 -0.01 7.03
C VAL A 309 -0.72 -0.90 7.58
N LEU A 310 -1.25 -1.86 6.82
CA LEU A 310 -2.25 -2.81 7.31
C LEU A 310 -1.67 -4.12 7.82
N ILE A 311 -0.45 -4.49 7.44
CA ILE A 311 0.24 -5.66 8.01
C ILE A 311 0.48 -5.45 9.50
N VAL A 312 1.00 -4.28 9.89
CA VAL A 312 1.37 -3.97 11.28
C VAL A 312 0.19 -4.11 12.26
N PRO A 313 -0.99 -3.52 12.03
CA PRO A 313 -2.12 -3.71 12.94
C PRO A 313 -2.64 -5.16 12.97
N LEU A 314 -2.59 -5.88 11.86
CA LEU A 314 -3.04 -7.27 11.82
C LEU A 314 -2.17 -8.21 12.66
N VAL A 315 -0.90 -7.89 12.82
CA VAL A 315 0.02 -8.64 13.69
C VAL A 315 0.14 -8.01 15.10
N GLY A 316 -0.79 -7.12 15.47
CA GLY A 316 -0.84 -6.49 16.80
C GLY A 316 0.33 -5.56 17.11
N GLY A 317 0.95 -4.94 16.10
CA GLY A 317 2.12 -4.08 16.27
C GLY A 317 3.42 -4.86 16.57
N ASN A 318 3.42 -6.18 16.50
CA ASN A 318 4.60 -7.02 16.76
C ASN A 318 5.59 -6.88 15.58
N GLY A 319 6.75 -6.27 15.84
CA GLY A 319 7.78 -5.99 14.83
C GLY A 319 8.38 -7.26 14.21
N PHE A 320 8.57 -8.34 14.98
CA PHE A 320 9.06 -9.61 14.43
C PHE A 320 8.08 -10.19 13.40
N ARG A 321 6.81 -10.29 13.77
CA ARG A 321 5.76 -10.80 12.87
C ARG A 321 5.61 -9.92 11.64
N ALA A 322 5.69 -8.60 11.79
CA ALA A 322 5.62 -7.65 10.69
C ALA A 322 6.79 -7.81 9.72
N ILE A 323 8.03 -7.99 10.22
CA ILE A 323 9.21 -8.23 9.39
C ILE A 323 9.08 -9.56 8.62
N ILE A 324 8.72 -10.66 9.28
CA ILE A 324 8.57 -11.96 8.60
C ILE A 324 7.47 -11.90 7.54
N THR A 325 6.33 -11.31 7.87
CA THR A 325 5.25 -11.10 6.90
C THR A 325 5.71 -10.23 5.73
N GLY A 326 6.47 -9.17 6.02
CA GLY A 326 7.03 -8.27 5.03
C GLY A 326 8.00 -8.98 4.07
N ILE A 327 8.87 -9.86 4.58
CA ILE A 327 9.76 -10.67 3.74
C ILE A 327 8.95 -11.56 2.78
N VAL A 328 7.92 -12.25 3.28
CA VAL A 328 7.06 -13.10 2.45
C VAL A 328 6.31 -12.26 1.41
N ALA A 329 5.78 -11.10 1.81
CA ALA A 329 5.09 -10.18 0.91
C ALA A 329 6.03 -9.64 -0.19
N LEU A 330 7.28 -9.31 0.16
CA LEU A 330 8.30 -8.86 -0.80
C LEU A 330 8.68 -9.96 -1.79
N ILE A 331 8.88 -11.20 -1.33
CA ILE A 331 9.18 -12.34 -2.22
C ILE A 331 8.04 -12.52 -3.22
N GLY A 332 6.79 -12.60 -2.73
CA GLY A 332 5.61 -12.72 -3.59
C GLY A 332 5.47 -11.53 -4.54
N GLY A 333 5.64 -10.31 -4.01
CA GLY A 333 5.53 -9.08 -4.78
C GLY A 333 6.56 -8.96 -5.91
N LEU A 334 7.81 -9.35 -5.69
CA LEU A 334 8.86 -9.34 -6.72
C LEU A 334 8.56 -10.30 -7.86
N TYR A 335 8.07 -11.50 -7.57
CA TYR A 335 7.64 -12.43 -8.62
C TYR A 335 6.40 -11.94 -9.36
N ILE A 336 5.43 -11.36 -8.66
CA ILE A 336 4.24 -10.76 -9.26
C ILE A 336 4.65 -9.60 -10.18
N SER A 337 5.53 -8.72 -9.71
CA SER A 337 6.03 -7.59 -10.47
C SER A 337 6.77 -8.02 -11.74
N THR A 338 7.56 -9.08 -11.66
CA THR A 338 8.22 -9.70 -12.82
C THR A 338 7.20 -10.22 -13.83
N ASP A 339 6.15 -10.89 -13.34
CA ASP A 339 5.11 -11.49 -14.18
C ASP A 339 4.21 -10.46 -14.87
N LEU A 340 3.88 -9.38 -14.16
CA LEU A 340 3.05 -8.29 -14.70
C LEU A 340 3.82 -7.30 -15.57
N ALA A 341 5.16 -7.33 -15.58
CA ALA A 341 5.97 -6.33 -16.28
C ALA A 341 5.62 -6.20 -17.77
N ALA A 342 5.43 -7.31 -18.46
CA ALA A 342 5.11 -7.29 -19.90
C ALA A 342 3.76 -6.61 -20.18
N VAL A 343 2.71 -6.93 -19.44
CA VAL A 343 1.38 -6.32 -19.65
C VAL A 343 1.37 -4.88 -19.19
N THR A 344 2.07 -4.53 -18.10
CA THR A 344 2.24 -3.14 -17.64
C THR A 344 2.90 -2.29 -18.73
N THR A 345 3.94 -2.80 -19.38
CA THR A 345 4.59 -2.16 -20.51
C THR A 345 3.61 -1.95 -21.67
N SER A 346 2.79 -2.97 -21.99
CA SER A 346 1.79 -2.84 -23.05
C SER A 346 0.77 -1.74 -22.74
N VAL A 347 0.29 -1.62 -21.50
CA VAL A 347 -0.61 -0.53 -21.08
C VAL A 347 0.08 0.83 -21.21
N ALA A 348 1.34 0.95 -20.76
CA ALA A 348 2.11 2.19 -20.87
C ALA A 348 2.24 2.68 -22.31
N HIS A 349 2.53 1.79 -23.25
CA HIS A 349 2.59 2.12 -24.67
C HIS A 349 1.26 2.61 -25.24
N THR A 350 0.12 2.17 -24.74
CA THR A 350 -1.19 2.69 -25.19
C THR A 350 -1.46 4.11 -24.72
N VAL A 351 -0.80 4.54 -23.63
CA VAL A 351 -0.99 5.87 -23.01
C VAL A 351 0.02 6.87 -23.56
N ASP A 352 1.30 6.46 -23.63
CA ASP A 352 2.39 7.32 -24.10
C ASP A 352 3.49 6.47 -24.77
N ALA A 353 3.26 6.13 -26.02
CA ALA A 353 4.20 5.34 -26.79
C ALA A 353 5.58 6.01 -26.93
N ALA A 354 5.63 7.35 -27.01
CA ALA A 354 6.89 8.07 -27.22
C ALA A 354 7.80 8.01 -26.00
N THR A 355 7.25 8.15 -24.79
CA THR A 355 8.01 8.09 -23.54
C THR A 355 8.57 6.69 -23.28
N TYR A 356 7.84 5.64 -23.69
CA TYR A 356 8.23 4.25 -23.43
C TYR A 356 8.84 3.55 -24.64
N ASP A 357 9.14 4.30 -25.74
CA ASP A 357 9.81 3.74 -26.93
C ASP A 357 11.21 3.23 -26.57
N GLY A 358 11.53 2.02 -27.04
CA GLY A 358 12.81 1.35 -26.75
C GLY A 358 12.93 0.75 -25.34
N VAL A 359 11.96 0.95 -24.45
CA VAL A 359 11.95 0.31 -23.12
C VAL A 359 11.40 -1.10 -23.23
N THR A 360 12.19 -2.10 -22.88
CA THR A 360 11.81 -3.51 -23.05
C THR A 360 10.75 -3.96 -22.05
N LYS A 361 10.88 -3.58 -20.78
CA LYS A 361 9.92 -3.89 -19.73
C LYS A 361 9.93 -2.83 -18.63
N ILE A 362 8.75 -2.46 -18.17
CA ILE A 362 8.57 -1.60 -17.01
C ILE A 362 7.72 -2.29 -15.94
N SER A 363 7.95 -1.90 -14.70
CA SER A 363 7.12 -2.29 -13.54
C SER A 363 7.14 -1.19 -12.49
N SER A 364 6.38 -1.41 -11.43
CA SER A 364 6.39 -0.62 -10.19
C SER A 364 6.03 -1.59 -9.08
N ILE A 365 6.70 -1.53 -7.92
CA ILE A 365 6.26 -2.32 -6.77
C ILE A 365 4.84 -1.92 -6.36
N CYS A 366 4.53 -0.62 -6.44
CA CYS A 366 3.16 -0.16 -6.23
C CYS A 366 2.28 -0.70 -7.37
N ASP A 367 1.31 -1.52 -7.03
CA ASP A 367 0.39 -2.24 -7.91
C ASP A 367 1.00 -3.27 -8.88
N GLY A 368 2.21 -3.09 -9.38
CA GLY A 368 2.89 -4.15 -10.12
C GLY A 368 3.25 -5.37 -9.25
N ALA A 369 3.48 -5.17 -7.93
CA ALA A 369 3.69 -6.25 -6.97
C ALA A 369 2.40 -6.67 -6.23
N ASN A 370 1.26 -6.15 -6.62
CA ASN A 370 -0.02 -6.30 -5.93
C ASN A 370 -0.64 -7.68 -6.18
N PRO A 371 -0.77 -8.55 -5.16
CA PRO A 371 -1.27 -9.90 -5.34
C PRO A 371 -2.76 -9.96 -5.74
N LEU A 372 -3.57 -8.98 -5.35
CA LEU A 372 -4.98 -8.92 -5.75
C LEU A 372 -5.12 -8.53 -7.22
N THR A 373 -4.36 -7.51 -7.66
CA THR A 373 -4.25 -7.14 -9.08
C THR A 373 -3.79 -8.32 -9.92
N TRP A 374 -2.76 -9.03 -9.47
CA TRP A 374 -2.24 -10.21 -10.15
C TRP A 374 -3.29 -11.32 -10.29
N LEU A 375 -4.01 -11.63 -9.21
CA LEU A 375 -5.06 -12.65 -9.21
C LEU A 375 -6.18 -12.31 -10.22
N ILE A 376 -6.67 -11.05 -10.20
CA ILE A 376 -7.73 -10.59 -11.08
C ILE A 376 -7.25 -10.58 -12.54
N TYR A 377 -6.03 -10.09 -12.79
CA TYR A 377 -5.42 -10.10 -14.11
C TYR A 377 -5.27 -11.52 -14.65
N ARG A 378 -4.72 -12.45 -13.85
CA ARG A 378 -4.56 -13.85 -14.26
C ARG A 378 -5.89 -14.53 -14.56
N ALA A 379 -6.93 -14.25 -13.78
CA ALA A 379 -8.28 -14.75 -14.05
C ALA A 379 -8.81 -14.20 -15.38
N GLY A 380 -8.70 -12.88 -15.62
CA GLY A 380 -9.11 -12.25 -16.87
C GLY A 380 -8.36 -12.76 -18.10
N ASN A 381 -7.04 -12.95 -17.96
CA ASN A 381 -6.19 -13.47 -19.01
C ASN A 381 -6.49 -14.97 -19.32
N LEU A 382 -6.88 -15.74 -18.30
CA LEU A 382 -7.22 -17.16 -18.50
C LEU A 382 -8.55 -17.32 -19.25
N SER A 383 -9.61 -16.68 -18.79
CA SER A 383 -10.94 -16.68 -19.43
C SER A 383 -11.93 -15.75 -18.72
N ILE A 384 -12.99 -15.38 -19.43
CA ILE A 384 -14.12 -14.65 -18.83
C ILE A 384 -14.78 -15.45 -17.70
N ILE A 385 -14.83 -16.77 -17.82
CA ILE A 385 -15.40 -17.65 -16.78
C ILE A 385 -14.59 -17.52 -15.49
N ALA A 386 -13.26 -17.53 -15.58
CA ALA A 386 -12.38 -17.37 -14.42
C ALA A 386 -12.57 -15.97 -13.77
N LEU A 387 -12.70 -14.93 -14.58
CA LEU A 387 -12.98 -13.58 -14.06
C LEU A 387 -14.35 -13.52 -13.37
N VAL A 388 -15.37 -14.14 -13.93
CA VAL A 388 -16.71 -14.25 -13.31
C VAL A 388 -16.64 -15.01 -11.99
N VAL A 389 -15.86 -16.10 -11.90
CA VAL A 389 -15.65 -16.84 -10.64
C VAL A 389 -15.04 -15.94 -9.57
N VAL A 390 -14.02 -15.14 -9.91
CA VAL A 390 -13.44 -14.16 -8.96
C VAL A 390 -14.48 -13.11 -8.57
N GLY A 391 -15.33 -12.68 -9.50
CA GLY A 391 -16.44 -11.77 -9.22
C GLY A 391 -17.46 -12.37 -8.25
N ILE A 392 -17.82 -13.65 -8.42
CA ILE A 392 -18.71 -14.35 -7.49
C ILE A 392 -18.07 -14.44 -6.10
N VAL A 393 -16.79 -14.72 -6.01
CA VAL A 393 -16.05 -14.71 -4.73
C VAL A 393 -16.07 -13.31 -4.09
N ALA A 394 -15.86 -12.25 -4.87
CA ALA A 394 -15.95 -10.87 -4.37
C ALA A 394 -17.34 -10.54 -3.80
N LEU A 395 -18.40 -10.94 -4.50
CA LEU A 395 -19.78 -10.75 -4.03
C LEU A 395 -20.08 -11.60 -2.78
N ALA A 396 -19.56 -12.82 -2.71
CA ALA A 396 -19.68 -13.67 -1.52
C ALA A 396 -18.97 -13.03 -0.31
N LEU A 397 -17.77 -12.48 -0.49
CA LEU A 397 -17.06 -11.73 0.55
C LEU A 397 -17.85 -10.50 1.00
N ALA A 398 -18.41 -9.73 0.07
CA ALA A 398 -19.28 -8.60 0.38
C ALA A 398 -20.53 -9.03 1.17
N PHE A 399 -21.13 -10.16 0.82
CA PHE A 399 -22.27 -10.72 1.55
C PHE A 399 -21.90 -11.18 2.97
N LEU A 400 -20.77 -11.83 3.15
CA LEU A 400 -20.23 -12.21 4.47
C LEU A 400 -19.93 -10.97 5.32
N ASN A 401 -19.35 -9.94 4.70
CA ASN A 401 -19.12 -8.65 5.37
C ASN A 401 -20.43 -8.02 5.82
N ARG A 402 -21.48 -8.03 4.99
CA ARG A 402 -22.82 -7.57 5.35
C ARG A 402 -23.36 -8.30 6.59
N GLN A 403 -23.22 -9.63 6.64
CA GLN A 403 -23.68 -10.39 7.82
C GLN A 403 -22.92 -9.97 9.10
N ARG A 404 -21.60 -9.71 8.98
CA ARG A 404 -20.78 -9.20 10.09
C ARG A 404 -21.25 -7.84 10.55
N ILE A 405 -21.49 -6.90 9.62
CA ILE A 405 -21.96 -5.54 9.90
C ILE A 405 -23.30 -5.56 10.63
N ILE A 406 -24.28 -6.32 10.12
CA ILE A 406 -25.61 -6.43 10.72
C ILE A 406 -25.54 -7.04 12.13
N LYS A 407 -24.71 -8.08 12.29
CA LYS A 407 -24.52 -8.72 13.61
C LYS A 407 -23.89 -7.76 14.62
N ALA A 408 -22.91 -6.96 14.21
CA ALA A 408 -22.27 -5.96 15.07
C ALA A 408 -23.27 -4.86 15.48
N ALA A 409 -24.08 -4.34 14.56
CA ALA A 409 -25.08 -3.34 14.86
C ALA A 409 -26.11 -3.82 15.91
N HIS A 410 -26.60 -5.06 15.78
CA HIS A 410 -27.51 -5.64 16.78
C HIS A 410 -26.87 -5.94 18.16
N ALA A 411 -25.53 -6.05 18.21
CA ALA A 411 -24.83 -6.25 19.48
C ALA A 411 -24.64 -4.93 20.24
N GLU A 412 -24.57 -3.81 19.54
CA GLU A 412 -24.49 -2.46 20.12
C GLU A 412 -25.86 -1.95 20.64
N GLU A 413 -26.98 -2.50 20.17
CA GLU A 413 -28.34 -2.17 20.61
C GLU A 413 -28.75 -2.90 21.92
N LYS A 414 -27.95 -3.87 22.37
CA LYS A 414 -28.18 -4.63 23.62
C LYS A 414 -27.29 -4.15 24.75
#